data_e4f79f8d1bb611cc284d1a17af88ad7a
#
_entry.id   e4f79f8d1bb611cc284d1a17af88ad7a
#
_cell.length_a   1.000
_cell.length_b   1.000
_cell.length_c   1.000
_cell.angle_alpha   90.00
_cell.angle_beta   90.00
_cell.angle_gamma   90.00
#
_symmetry.space_group_name_H-M   'P 1'
#
loop_
_entity.id
_entity.type
_entity.pdbx_description
1 polymer ?
#
loop_
_entity_poly.entity_id
_entity_poly.type
_entity_poly.pdbx_seq_one_letter_code
_entity_poly.pdbx_strand_id
1 'polypeptide(L)'
;MSIPVESFFLDPEAEGTLQQKVQRLVAEGILSGRFRPGEKLPSSRKLAQHLGISRITVTNAYTELVADDYLNSRGRSGYYVSQTAPAPPAFDLPGRGEKPAIDWSRAIGQRFDSPALPLRPVNWQEFSYPFIYGQADPSLFSHQTWRQCALQALGQKDFKILTADRYEEDDERLLEHIQRHILPRRGIAARKEEILITMGAQNALWMTAQILLTQRRTAAMENPGYQGLREILSQTRCHLVPVDVDAGGLPPEALPQGTDVVFTTVSHHCPTNVTMPLERRKRLLDMATERGFVVVEDDYEFELSFQGAPSPSLKSMDDAGCVVHIGSFSKSLFPGLRLGYLVGPEDFIREARALRALVLRHPPGHIQRTVAYFLSLGHYDAQINRMRKAYETRRRVMSEAISRHGLTISGAVGTGGSSFWMLAPEGVDTEELARRLYARGVVIEPGRGFFAADLSPNRYYRLAYSSISAEKIGEGIRRIAEEIAIFGHSEA
;
A
#
# COMPACT_ATOMS: atom_id res chain seq x y z
N MET A 1 41.59 27.53 -17.95
CA MET A 1 42.21 27.51 -16.60
C MET A 1 42.11 26.10 -16.03
N SER A 2 42.92 25.78 -14.99
CA SER A 2 42.82 24.48 -14.30
C SER A 2 42.16 24.68 -12.95
N ILE A 3 41.19 23.83 -12.60
CA ILE A 3 40.51 23.86 -11.33
C ILE A 3 41.51 23.44 -10.25
N PRO A 4 41.70 24.24 -9.17
CA PRO A 4 42.59 23.90 -8.06
C PRO A 4 42.08 22.61 -7.33
N VAL A 5 43.04 21.77 -6.92
CA VAL A 5 42.67 20.51 -6.23
C VAL A 5 42.03 20.77 -4.83
N GLU A 6 42.36 21.91 -4.26
CA GLU A 6 41.84 22.41 -2.98
C GLU A 6 40.33 22.75 -3.04
N SER A 7 39.75 22.79 -4.26
CA SER A 7 38.32 23.00 -4.43
C SER A 7 37.47 21.73 -4.22
N PHE A 8 38.09 20.59 -3.93
CA PHE A 8 37.44 19.30 -3.79
C PHE A 8 37.54 18.79 -2.37
N PHE A 9 36.39 18.65 -1.72
CA PHE A 9 36.27 18.10 -0.36
C PHE A 9 35.18 17.02 -0.36
N LEU A 10 35.52 15.83 0.15
CA LEU A 10 34.54 14.78 0.37
C LEU A 10 33.81 15.04 1.70
N ASP A 11 32.48 15.08 1.64
CA ASP A 11 31.66 15.07 2.83
C ASP A 11 31.71 13.67 3.48
N PRO A 12 32.21 13.55 4.72
CA PRO A 12 32.26 12.27 5.43
C PRO A 12 30.86 11.65 5.64
N GLU A 13 29.85 12.49 5.88
CA GLU A 13 28.46 12.06 6.16
C GLU A 13 27.66 11.75 4.90
N ALA A 14 28.16 12.08 3.70
CA ALA A 14 27.44 11.78 2.45
C ALA A 14 27.31 10.27 2.24
N GLU A 15 26.12 9.82 1.86
CA GLU A 15 25.84 8.42 1.55
C GLU A 15 26.49 7.99 0.19
N GLY A 16 26.80 6.70 0.08
CA GLY A 16 27.29 6.09 -1.15
C GLY A 16 28.78 5.70 -1.10
N THR A 17 29.23 5.04 -2.18
CA THR A 17 30.65 4.65 -2.34
C THR A 17 31.55 5.86 -2.57
N LEU A 18 32.85 5.74 -2.29
CA LEU A 18 33.82 6.81 -2.57
C LEU A 18 33.80 7.25 -4.06
N GLN A 19 33.54 6.34 -4.97
CA GLN A 19 33.39 6.66 -6.40
C GLN A 19 32.18 7.57 -6.63
N GLN A 20 31.01 7.22 -6.05
CA GLN A 20 29.78 8.03 -6.14
C GLN A 20 29.93 9.40 -5.46
N LYS A 21 30.63 9.46 -4.34
CA LYS A 21 30.95 10.74 -3.68
C LYS A 21 31.77 11.66 -4.56
N VAL A 22 32.80 11.13 -5.25
CA VAL A 22 33.61 11.91 -6.22
C VAL A 22 32.78 12.34 -7.44
N GLN A 23 31.92 11.49 -7.97
CA GLN A 23 31.02 11.84 -9.08
C GLN A 23 30.10 12.98 -8.69
N ARG A 24 29.45 12.87 -7.55
CA ARG A 24 28.53 13.90 -7.03
C ARG A 24 29.26 15.23 -6.83
N LEU A 25 30.43 15.21 -6.21
CA LEU A 25 31.23 16.40 -5.97
C LEU A 25 31.58 17.16 -7.26
N VAL A 26 31.97 16.44 -8.32
CA VAL A 26 32.29 17.03 -9.61
C VAL A 26 31.03 17.52 -10.33
N ALA A 27 29.97 16.71 -10.36
CA ALA A 27 28.71 17.08 -10.99
C ALA A 27 28.09 18.33 -10.33
N GLU A 28 28.04 18.38 -8.99
CA GLU A 28 27.55 19.55 -8.24
C GLU A 28 28.41 20.80 -8.51
N GLY A 29 29.73 20.64 -8.62
CA GLY A 29 30.64 21.72 -8.97
C GLY A 29 30.34 22.30 -10.37
N ILE A 30 29.96 21.46 -11.33
CA ILE A 30 29.57 21.86 -12.69
C ILE A 30 28.16 22.49 -12.67
N LEU A 31 27.19 21.79 -12.06
CA LEU A 31 25.79 22.25 -12.00
C LEU A 31 25.62 23.57 -11.25
N SER A 32 26.44 23.82 -10.21
CA SER A 32 26.44 25.10 -9.48
C SER A 32 27.17 26.23 -10.21
N GLY A 33 27.77 25.95 -11.38
CA GLY A 33 28.58 26.92 -12.13
C GLY A 33 29.95 27.22 -11.51
N ARG A 34 30.33 26.52 -10.43
CA ARG A 34 31.65 26.63 -9.79
C ARG A 34 32.77 26.13 -10.71
N PHE A 35 32.48 25.06 -11.46
CA PHE A 35 33.38 24.54 -12.53
C PHE A 35 32.77 24.86 -13.87
N ARG A 36 33.49 25.64 -14.68
CA ARG A 36 32.96 26.17 -15.96
C ARG A 36 33.33 25.28 -17.14
N PRO A 37 32.49 25.26 -18.21
CA PRO A 37 32.80 24.55 -19.44
C PRO A 37 34.20 24.87 -19.97
N GLY A 38 34.95 23.83 -20.34
CA GLY A 38 36.31 23.93 -20.84
C GLY A 38 37.41 24.05 -19.78
N GLU A 39 37.08 24.17 -18.49
CA GLU A 39 38.10 24.14 -17.42
C GLU A 39 38.65 22.73 -17.24
N LYS A 40 39.94 22.68 -16.94
CA LYS A 40 40.68 21.42 -16.76
C LYS A 40 40.54 20.93 -15.31
N LEU A 41 40.12 19.68 -15.11
CA LEU A 41 40.10 19.03 -13.83
C LEU A 41 41.51 18.62 -13.35
N PRO A 42 41.72 18.46 -12.03
CA PRO A 42 42.93 17.82 -11.51
C PRO A 42 43.09 16.43 -12.08
N SER A 43 44.33 15.99 -12.31
CA SER A 43 44.58 14.62 -12.75
C SER A 43 44.07 13.63 -11.70
N SER A 44 43.60 12.44 -12.13
CA SER A 44 43.15 11.42 -11.21
C SER A 44 44.13 11.08 -10.09
N ARG A 45 45.45 11.19 -10.39
CA ARG A 45 46.53 11.01 -9.40
C ARG A 45 46.56 12.13 -8.35
N LYS A 46 46.46 13.41 -8.79
CA LYS A 46 46.48 14.58 -7.92
C LYS A 46 45.22 14.59 -7.01
N LEU A 47 44.04 14.34 -7.60
CA LEU A 47 42.81 14.35 -6.85
C LEU A 47 42.76 13.19 -5.85
N ALA A 48 43.18 11.99 -6.22
CA ALA A 48 43.27 10.83 -5.35
C ALA A 48 44.17 11.08 -4.13
N GLN A 49 45.35 11.71 -4.38
CA GLN A 49 46.28 12.07 -3.33
C GLN A 49 45.68 13.11 -2.35
N HIS A 50 45.00 14.12 -2.87
CA HIS A 50 44.35 15.17 -2.08
C HIS A 50 43.20 14.64 -1.23
N LEU A 51 42.36 13.76 -1.79
CA LEU A 51 41.19 13.18 -1.10
C LEU A 51 41.55 11.97 -0.22
N GLY A 52 42.78 11.49 -0.23
CA GLY A 52 43.19 10.31 0.53
C GLY A 52 42.55 8.99 0.05
N ILE A 53 42.23 8.88 -1.26
CA ILE A 53 41.53 7.71 -1.83
C ILE A 53 42.36 7.07 -2.95
N SER A 54 41.88 5.89 -3.43
CA SER A 54 42.59 5.19 -4.51
C SER A 54 42.47 5.95 -5.85
N ARG A 55 43.54 5.93 -6.64
CA ARG A 55 43.55 6.52 -7.99
C ARG A 55 42.50 5.88 -8.91
N ILE A 56 42.25 4.57 -8.72
CA ILE A 56 41.30 3.83 -9.55
C ILE A 56 39.88 4.32 -9.30
N THR A 57 39.55 4.65 -8.04
CA THR A 57 38.25 5.22 -7.63
C THR A 57 37.98 6.54 -8.37
N VAL A 58 38.97 7.45 -8.42
CA VAL A 58 38.83 8.72 -9.13
C VAL A 58 38.79 8.51 -10.64
N THR A 59 39.57 7.57 -11.18
CA THR A 59 39.55 7.27 -12.62
C THR A 59 38.20 6.74 -13.05
N ASN A 60 37.61 5.81 -12.29
CA ASN A 60 36.28 5.28 -12.58
C ASN A 60 35.22 6.37 -12.51
N ALA A 61 35.27 7.21 -11.48
CA ALA A 61 34.35 8.34 -11.34
C ALA A 61 34.44 9.29 -12.55
N TYR A 62 35.63 9.61 -13.02
CA TYR A 62 35.81 10.45 -14.17
C TYR A 62 35.35 9.77 -15.49
N THR A 63 35.52 8.47 -15.62
CA THR A 63 35.05 7.72 -16.77
C THR A 63 33.54 7.73 -16.89
N GLU A 64 32.84 7.56 -15.79
CA GLU A 64 31.36 7.65 -15.76
C GLU A 64 30.88 9.08 -16.04
N LEU A 65 31.54 10.10 -15.47
CA LEU A 65 31.23 11.50 -15.78
C LEU A 65 31.48 11.87 -17.24
N VAL A 66 32.39 11.18 -17.92
CA VAL A 66 32.58 11.32 -19.38
C VAL A 66 31.42 10.63 -20.12
N ALA A 67 30.98 9.47 -19.69
CA ALA A 67 29.84 8.78 -20.28
C ALA A 67 28.52 9.56 -20.11
N ASP A 68 28.41 10.34 -19.04
CA ASP A 68 27.24 11.19 -18.73
C ASP A 68 27.38 12.63 -19.25
N ASP A 69 28.36 12.90 -20.18
CA ASP A 69 28.63 14.20 -20.79
C ASP A 69 28.99 15.35 -19.85
N TYR A 70 29.29 15.09 -18.57
CA TYR A 70 29.80 16.13 -17.65
C TYR A 70 31.26 16.49 -17.97
N LEU A 71 32.06 15.51 -18.40
CA LEU A 71 33.47 15.68 -18.70
C LEU A 71 33.81 15.23 -20.13
N ASN A 72 34.86 15.82 -20.67
CA ASN A 72 35.50 15.37 -21.88
C ASN A 72 36.92 14.89 -21.58
N SER A 73 37.31 13.73 -22.09
CA SER A 73 38.69 13.21 -22.03
C SER A 73 39.48 13.65 -23.28
N ARG A 74 40.61 14.31 -23.06
CA ARG A 74 41.52 14.71 -24.16
C ARG A 74 42.82 13.90 -24.10
N GLY A 75 42.72 12.59 -24.08
CA GLY A 75 43.84 11.66 -24.09
C GLY A 75 44.90 11.98 -23.01
N ARG A 76 46.16 12.20 -23.40
CA ARG A 76 47.23 12.53 -22.43
C ARG A 76 47.08 13.89 -21.77
N SER A 77 46.22 14.77 -22.29
CA SER A 77 45.99 16.11 -21.75
C SER A 77 45.10 16.14 -20.50
N GLY A 78 44.33 15.08 -20.24
CA GLY A 78 43.50 14.92 -19.04
C GLY A 78 42.00 15.16 -19.26
N TYR A 79 41.28 15.45 -18.19
CA TYR A 79 39.83 15.64 -18.18
C TYR A 79 39.47 17.11 -18.11
N TYR A 80 38.43 17.49 -18.81
CA TYR A 80 37.91 18.87 -18.92
C TYR A 80 36.40 18.86 -18.73
N VAL A 81 35.85 19.94 -18.15
CA VAL A 81 34.40 20.15 -18.10
C VAL A 81 33.86 20.21 -19.53
N SER A 82 32.85 19.44 -19.85
CA SER A 82 32.26 19.40 -21.18
C SER A 82 31.65 20.75 -21.56
N GLN A 83 31.71 21.09 -22.86
CA GLN A 83 31.03 22.27 -23.39
C GLN A 83 29.51 22.07 -23.44
N THR A 84 29.06 20.82 -23.44
CA THR A 84 27.67 20.37 -23.45
C THR A 84 27.24 19.85 -22.09
N ALA A 85 28.03 20.10 -21.02
CA ALA A 85 27.68 19.65 -19.69
C ALA A 85 26.30 20.19 -19.31
N PRO A 86 25.46 19.38 -18.62
CA PRO A 86 24.18 19.83 -18.09
C PRO A 86 24.39 21.10 -17.28
N ALA A 87 23.74 22.18 -17.65
CA ALA A 87 23.70 23.42 -16.87
C ALA A 87 22.29 23.58 -16.28
N PRO A 88 22.15 23.99 -15.01
CA PRO A 88 20.85 24.33 -14.50
C PRO A 88 20.33 25.54 -15.30
N PRO A 89 19.06 25.53 -15.70
CA PRO A 89 18.48 26.71 -16.33
C PRO A 89 18.60 27.88 -15.34
N ALA A 90 19.20 28.99 -15.80
CA ALA A 90 19.24 30.22 -15.03
C ALA A 90 17.84 30.83 -15.02
N PHE A 91 17.06 30.51 -14.00
CA PHE A 91 15.81 31.19 -13.72
C PHE A 91 16.07 32.30 -12.69
N ASP A 92 15.84 33.54 -13.08
CA ASP A 92 15.62 34.60 -12.12
C ASP A 92 14.29 34.29 -11.39
N LEU A 93 14.39 33.65 -10.24
CA LEU A 93 13.22 33.40 -9.41
C LEU A 93 12.73 34.76 -8.87
N PRO A 94 11.57 35.24 -9.34
CA PRO A 94 10.98 36.45 -8.75
C PRO A 94 10.81 36.17 -7.26
N GLY A 95 11.18 37.15 -6.43
CA GLY A 95 11.00 37.06 -4.99
C GLY A 95 9.55 36.67 -4.68
N ARG A 96 9.37 35.64 -3.83
CA ARG A 96 8.03 35.22 -3.39
C ARG A 96 7.36 36.43 -2.73
N GLY A 97 6.29 36.96 -3.33
CA GLY A 97 5.43 37.94 -2.68
C GLY A 97 4.94 37.40 -1.33
N GLU A 98 4.84 38.25 -0.33
CA GLU A 98 4.50 37.89 1.05
C GLU A 98 3.12 37.21 1.21
N LYS A 99 2.23 37.35 0.24
CA LYS A 99 0.89 36.71 0.23
C LYS A 99 0.51 36.24 -1.18
N PRO A 100 -0.08 35.05 -1.33
CA PRO A 100 -0.62 34.60 -2.60
C PRO A 100 -1.74 35.57 -3.05
N ALA A 101 -1.72 36.00 -4.32
CA ALA A 101 -2.75 36.90 -4.90
C ALA A 101 -4.15 36.23 -4.97
N ILE A 102 -4.23 34.93 -4.89
CA ILE A 102 -5.47 34.16 -4.94
C ILE A 102 -5.75 33.52 -3.58
N ASP A 103 -6.97 33.72 -3.09
CA ASP A 103 -7.49 33.00 -1.92
C ASP A 103 -7.84 31.56 -2.28
N TRP A 104 -6.90 30.65 -2.07
CA TRP A 104 -7.06 29.22 -2.34
C TRP A 104 -8.16 28.58 -1.51
N SER A 105 -8.53 29.12 -0.35
CA SER A 105 -9.64 28.61 0.44
C SER A 105 -10.98 28.71 -0.27
N ARG A 106 -11.12 29.69 -1.15
CA ARG A 106 -12.29 29.91 -2.01
C ARG A 106 -12.16 29.24 -3.39
N ALA A 107 -10.93 29.18 -3.91
CA ALA A 107 -10.67 28.53 -5.21
C ALA A 107 -10.83 27.02 -5.19
N ILE A 108 -10.60 26.38 -4.04
CA ILE A 108 -10.75 24.92 -3.87
C ILE A 108 -12.24 24.58 -3.83
N GLY A 109 -12.76 24.02 -4.94
CA GLY A 109 -14.17 23.64 -5.07
C GLY A 109 -14.57 22.37 -4.32
N GLN A 110 -13.62 21.47 -4.05
CA GLN A 110 -13.87 20.23 -3.30
C GLN A 110 -12.68 19.94 -2.37
N ARG A 111 -12.98 19.60 -1.12
CA ARG A 111 -11.97 19.26 -0.12
C ARG A 111 -11.95 17.76 0.10
N PHE A 112 -10.74 17.17 0.14
CA PHE A 112 -10.49 15.75 0.39
C PHE A 112 -9.74 15.54 1.71
N ASP A 113 -9.35 16.62 2.39
CA ASP A 113 -8.72 16.58 3.69
C ASP A 113 -9.80 16.26 4.74
N SER A 114 -9.92 14.98 5.06
CA SER A 114 -10.85 14.48 6.07
C SER A 114 -10.08 14.13 7.34
N PRO A 115 -10.45 14.70 8.50
CA PRO A 115 -9.87 14.31 9.78
C PRO A 115 -10.22 12.86 10.18
N ALA A 116 -11.09 12.20 9.43
CA ALA A 116 -11.59 10.86 9.73
C ALA A 116 -10.61 9.73 9.36
N LEU A 117 -9.53 9.98 8.61
CA LEU A 117 -8.55 8.93 8.33
C LEU A 117 -7.80 8.54 9.61
N PRO A 118 -7.67 7.24 9.95
CA PRO A 118 -7.01 6.83 11.17
C PRO A 118 -5.59 7.38 11.20
N LEU A 119 -5.28 8.13 12.25
CA LEU A 119 -3.94 8.64 12.54
C LEU A 119 -3.03 7.45 12.84
N ARG A 120 -2.37 6.94 11.81
CA ARG A 120 -1.25 6.01 12.01
C ARG A 120 0.00 6.81 12.19
N PRO A 121 0.73 6.65 13.29
CA PRO A 121 2.02 7.32 13.45
C PRO A 121 2.93 6.94 12.28
N VAL A 122 3.53 7.93 11.63
CA VAL A 122 4.48 7.67 10.53
C VAL A 122 5.66 6.83 11.01
N ASN A 123 6.08 7.07 12.26
CA ASN A 123 7.17 6.39 12.95
C ASN A 123 6.72 5.18 13.79
N TRP A 124 5.67 4.48 13.36
CA TRP A 124 5.10 3.37 14.13
C TRP A 124 6.13 2.25 14.47
N GLN A 125 7.19 2.09 13.68
CA GLN A 125 8.26 1.11 13.93
C GLN A 125 9.08 1.41 15.18
N GLU A 126 9.08 2.66 15.67
CA GLU A 126 9.77 3.07 16.89
C GLU A 126 9.02 2.65 18.15
N PHE A 127 7.75 2.28 18.03
CA PHE A 127 6.93 1.84 19.15
C PHE A 127 7.24 0.41 19.56
N SER A 128 7.26 0.16 20.86
CA SER A 128 7.56 -1.16 21.40
C SER A 128 6.47 -2.17 21.08
N TYR A 129 5.18 -1.73 21.04
CA TYR A 129 3.99 -2.58 20.91
C TYR A 129 3.02 -2.03 19.87
N PRO A 130 3.35 -2.09 18.56
CA PRO A 130 2.51 -1.55 17.50
C PRO A 130 1.46 -2.58 17.05
N PHE A 131 0.25 -2.55 17.62
CA PHE A 131 -0.87 -3.38 17.18
C PHE A 131 -1.63 -2.76 16.00
N ILE A 132 -0.90 -2.32 14.97
CA ILE A 132 -1.45 -1.62 13.82
C ILE A 132 -1.74 -2.57 12.66
N TYR A 133 -2.86 -2.30 11.98
CA TYR A 133 -3.31 -3.12 10.86
C TYR A 133 -2.61 -2.77 9.55
N GLY A 134 -2.42 -3.81 8.74
CA GLY A 134 -2.06 -3.65 7.33
C GLY A 134 -0.61 -3.32 7.04
N GLN A 135 0.25 -3.32 8.06
CA GLN A 135 1.70 -3.21 7.90
C GLN A 135 2.32 -4.61 7.85
N ALA A 136 3.26 -4.80 6.94
CA ALA A 136 4.03 -6.04 6.87
C ALA A 136 5.18 -6.02 7.88
N ASP A 137 5.49 -7.18 8.43
CA ASP A 137 6.71 -7.38 9.20
C ASP A 137 7.90 -7.56 8.24
N PRO A 138 8.87 -6.62 8.23
CA PRO A 138 10.03 -6.73 7.33
C PRO A 138 10.85 -8.00 7.54
N SER A 139 10.84 -8.59 8.74
CA SER A 139 11.59 -9.80 9.06
C SER A 139 11.04 -11.05 8.35
N LEU A 140 9.77 -11.03 7.97
CA LEU A 140 9.12 -12.11 7.23
C LEU A 140 9.32 -12.01 5.72
N PHE A 141 9.79 -10.86 5.20
CA PHE A 141 9.95 -10.64 3.77
C PHE A 141 11.37 -10.92 3.29
N SER A 142 11.51 -11.68 2.20
CA SER A 142 12.81 -11.97 1.60
C SER A 142 13.28 -10.83 0.70
N HIS A 143 13.94 -9.84 1.30
CA HIS A 143 14.50 -8.70 0.58
C HIS A 143 15.49 -9.10 -0.53
N GLN A 144 16.35 -10.09 -0.26
CA GLN A 144 17.33 -10.57 -1.23
C GLN A 144 16.66 -11.15 -2.49
N THR A 145 15.65 -11.99 -2.29
CA THR A 145 14.88 -12.59 -3.39
C THR A 145 14.14 -11.52 -4.21
N TRP A 146 13.50 -10.56 -3.51
CA TRP A 146 12.84 -9.43 -4.16
C TRP A 146 13.80 -8.62 -5.01
N ARG A 147 14.99 -8.29 -4.45
CA ARG A 147 16.04 -7.58 -5.17
C ARG A 147 16.50 -8.31 -6.44
N GLN A 148 16.64 -9.64 -6.38
CA GLN A 148 16.99 -10.45 -7.56
C GLN A 148 15.91 -10.36 -8.64
N CYS A 149 14.62 -10.49 -8.29
CA CYS A 149 13.52 -10.33 -9.24
C CYS A 149 13.47 -8.92 -9.85
N ALA A 150 13.71 -7.88 -9.04
CA ALA A 150 13.75 -6.49 -9.52
C ALA A 150 14.90 -6.25 -10.49
N LEU A 151 16.10 -6.74 -10.19
CA LEU A 151 17.25 -6.66 -11.10
C LEU A 151 17.02 -7.43 -12.41
N GLN A 152 16.35 -8.58 -12.32
CA GLN A 152 15.97 -9.34 -13.50
C GLN A 152 14.96 -8.59 -14.37
N ALA A 153 13.96 -7.96 -13.74
CA ALA A 153 12.98 -7.12 -14.44
C ALA A 153 13.62 -5.94 -15.18
N LEU A 154 14.66 -5.33 -14.59
CA LEU A 154 15.40 -4.22 -15.20
C LEU A 154 16.47 -4.70 -16.21
N GLY A 155 16.59 -6.00 -16.46
CA GLY A 155 17.52 -6.55 -17.43
C GLY A 155 17.19 -6.14 -18.87
N GLN A 156 18.20 -6.12 -19.74
CA GLN A 156 18.10 -5.66 -21.14
C GLN A 156 16.96 -6.35 -21.92
N LYS A 157 16.68 -7.62 -21.64
CA LYS A 157 15.61 -8.39 -22.30
C LYS A 157 14.23 -7.78 -22.11
N ASP A 158 13.91 -7.28 -20.91
CA ASP A 158 12.60 -6.74 -20.55
C ASP A 158 12.56 -5.21 -20.72
N PHE A 159 13.72 -4.54 -20.72
CA PHE A 159 13.81 -3.09 -20.69
C PHE A 159 13.06 -2.41 -21.85
N LYS A 160 13.12 -2.98 -23.05
CA LYS A 160 12.40 -2.45 -24.23
C LYS A 160 10.88 -2.41 -24.02
N ILE A 161 10.33 -3.40 -23.30
CA ILE A 161 8.89 -3.45 -22.99
C ILE A 161 8.57 -2.45 -21.88
N LEU A 162 9.44 -2.34 -20.86
CA LEU A 162 9.22 -1.50 -19.68
C LEU A 162 9.31 0.01 -19.96
N THR A 163 10.00 0.40 -21.03
CA THR A 163 10.14 1.81 -21.44
C THR A 163 9.02 2.31 -22.32
N ALA A 164 8.15 1.42 -22.81
CA ALA A 164 7.02 1.78 -23.67
C ALA A 164 5.81 2.22 -22.83
N ASP A 165 5.09 3.24 -23.30
CA ASP A 165 3.78 3.64 -22.77
C ASP A 165 2.70 2.71 -23.37
N ARG A 166 2.32 1.68 -22.60
CA ARG A 166 1.39 0.62 -23.02
C ARG A 166 0.10 0.66 -22.21
N TYR A 167 -0.60 1.78 -22.24
CA TYR A 167 -1.81 1.99 -21.41
C TYR A 167 -2.98 1.04 -21.72
N GLU A 168 -3.01 0.44 -22.90
CA GLU A 168 -4.03 -0.52 -23.32
C GLU A 168 -3.77 -1.95 -22.80
N GLU A 169 -2.56 -2.24 -22.36
CA GLU A 169 -2.12 -3.58 -21.97
C GLU A 169 -1.47 -3.57 -20.58
N ASP A 170 -1.64 -4.67 -19.87
CA ASP A 170 -0.92 -4.96 -18.63
C ASP A 170 0.27 -5.90 -18.91
N ASP A 171 1.14 -6.12 -17.93
CA ASP A 171 2.23 -7.07 -18.07
C ASP A 171 1.68 -8.48 -18.31
N GLU A 172 1.93 -9.03 -19.49
CA GLU A 172 1.36 -10.30 -19.92
C GLU A 172 1.71 -11.46 -18.98
N ARG A 173 2.95 -11.48 -18.45
CA ARG A 173 3.40 -12.54 -17.53
C ARG A 173 2.67 -12.44 -16.19
N LEU A 174 2.45 -11.21 -15.70
CA LEU A 174 1.70 -10.99 -14.47
C LEU A 174 0.25 -11.43 -14.65
N LEU A 175 -0.40 -11.03 -15.74
CA LEU A 175 -1.76 -11.46 -16.07
C LEU A 175 -1.87 -12.98 -16.15
N GLU A 176 -0.96 -13.64 -16.84
CA GLU A 176 -0.93 -15.10 -16.94
C GLU A 176 -0.82 -15.78 -15.58
N HIS A 177 0.04 -15.25 -14.69
CA HIS A 177 0.19 -15.79 -13.33
C HIS A 177 -1.05 -15.54 -12.47
N ILE A 178 -1.68 -14.38 -12.56
CA ILE A 178 -2.94 -14.11 -11.86
C ILE A 178 -4.00 -15.09 -12.35
N GLN A 179 -4.18 -15.21 -13.66
CA GLN A 179 -5.17 -16.08 -14.28
C GLN A 179 -4.98 -17.55 -13.92
N ARG A 180 -3.74 -18.07 -14.00
CA ARG A 180 -3.48 -19.50 -13.89
C ARG A 180 -3.15 -19.97 -12.47
N HIS A 181 -2.72 -19.07 -11.58
CA HIS A 181 -2.21 -19.47 -10.25
C HIS A 181 -2.88 -18.76 -9.08
N ILE A 182 -3.25 -17.48 -9.21
CA ILE A 182 -3.88 -16.75 -8.10
C ILE A 182 -5.39 -17.00 -8.08
N LEU A 183 -6.07 -16.73 -9.17
CA LEU A 183 -7.52 -16.85 -9.27
C LEU A 183 -8.07 -18.25 -9.03
N PRO A 184 -7.43 -19.34 -9.52
CA PRO A 184 -7.90 -20.71 -9.23
C PRO A 184 -7.87 -21.09 -7.75
N ARG A 185 -6.99 -20.47 -6.93
CA ARG A 185 -6.98 -20.66 -5.47
C ARG A 185 -8.25 -20.13 -4.79
N ARG A 186 -8.95 -19.23 -5.47
CA ARG A 186 -10.25 -18.69 -5.05
C ARG A 186 -11.43 -19.34 -5.76
N GLY A 187 -11.17 -20.33 -6.60
CA GLY A 187 -12.18 -20.97 -7.45
C GLY A 187 -12.64 -20.09 -8.62
N ILE A 188 -11.91 -19.02 -8.92
CA ILE A 188 -12.27 -18.09 -10.01
C ILE A 188 -11.61 -18.54 -11.30
N ALA A 189 -12.43 -18.71 -12.35
CA ALA A 189 -11.99 -18.83 -13.74
C ALA A 189 -12.29 -17.50 -14.47
N ALA A 190 -11.26 -16.90 -15.08
CA ALA A 190 -11.41 -15.66 -15.84
C ALA A 190 -10.49 -15.66 -17.06
N ARG A 191 -10.93 -15.00 -18.13
CA ARG A 191 -10.10 -14.72 -19.30
C ARG A 191 -9.22 -13.50 -19.06
N LYS A 192 -8.20 -13.27 -19.87
CA LYS A 192 -7.30 -12.11 -19.74
C LYS A 192 -8.06 -10.77 -19.87
N GLU A 193 -9.07 -10.74 -20.74
CA GLU A 193 -9.93 -9.59 -21.01
C GLU A 193 -10.81 -9.21 -19.81
N GLU A 194 -11.02 -10.15 -18.90
CA GLU A 194 -11.80 -9.99 -17.68
C GLU A 194 -10.95 -9.59 -16.47
N ILE A 195 -9.64 -9.33 -16.68
CA ILE A 195 -8.68 -8.98 -15.63
C ILE A 195 -8.05 -7.62 -15.94
N LEU A 196 -7.93 -6.76 -14.91
CA LEU A 196 -7.24 -5.48 -15.01
C LEU A 196 -6.28 -5.31 -13.82
N ILE A 197 -5.01 -5.00 -14.09
CA ILE A 197 -4.04 -4.64 -13.04
C ILE A 197 -4.31 -3.23 -12.53
N THR A 198 -4.27 -3.04 -11.21
CA THR A 198 -4.57 -1.77 -10.53
C THR A 198 -3.45 -1.34 -9.60
N MET A 199 -3.47 -0.08 -9.16
CA MET A 199 -2.58 0.45 -8.11
C MET A 199 -3.04 0.04 -6.69
N GLY A 200 -3.33 -1.27 -6.51
CA GLY A 200 -3.87 -1.86 -5.28
C GLY A 200 -5.39 -1.73 -5.17
N ALA A 201 -5.96 -2.38 -4.13
CA ALA A 201 -7.41 -2.44 -3.91
C ALA A 201 -8.07 -1.06 -3.77
N GLN A 202 -7.42 -0.09 -3.12
CA GLN A 202 -7.93 1.28 -2.98
C GLN A 202 -8.23 1.93 -4.34
N ASN A 203 -7.32 1.79 -5.31
CA ASN A 203 -7.51 2.28 -6.67
C ASN A 203 -8.59 1.50 -7.41
N ALA A 204 -8.64 0.18 -7.21
CA ALA A 204 -9.69 -0.68 -7.77
C ALA A 204 -11.08 -0.27 -7.25
N LEU A 205 -11.25 -0.08 -5.94
CA LEU A 205 -12.49 0.40 -5.32
C LEU A 205 -12.91 1.76 -5.86
N TRP A 206 -11.95 2.70 -5.97
CA TRP A 206 -12.22 4.03 -6.52
C TRP A 206 -12.70 3.96 -7.97
N MET A 207 -12.00 3.23 -8.84
CA MET A 207 -12.41 3.07 -10.25
C MET A 207 -13.78 2.40 -10.37
N THR A 208 -14.01 1.34 -9.60
CA THR A 208 -15.31 0.64 -9.58
C THR A 208 -16.44 1.59 -9.16
N ALA A 209 -16.21 2.38 -8.12
CA ALA A 209 -17.19 3.38 -7.68
C ALA A 209 -17.46 4.46 -8.75
N GLN A 210 -16.43 4.97 -9.43
CA GLN A 210 -16.58 5.97 -10.49
C GLN A 210 -17.36 5.44 -11.70
N ILE A 211 -17.22 4.16 -12.03
CA ILE A 211 -17.91 3.54 -13.18
C ILE A 211 -19.35 3.19 -12.84
N LEU A 212 -19.57 2.60 -11.65
CA LEU A 212 -20.87 2.05 -11.31
C LEU A 212 -21.83 3.05 -10.65
N LEU A 213 -21.31 4.14 -10.06
CA LEU A 213 -22.12 5.04 -9.24
C LEU A 213 -22.27 6.44 -9.84
N THR A 214 -23.44 7.00 -9.63
CA THR A 214 -23.81 8.38 -9.94
C THR A 214 -24.71 8.91 -8.84
N GLN A 215 -25.05 10.20 -8.85
CA GLN A 215 -26.00 10.82 -7.89
C GLN A 215 -27.39 10.17 -7.86
N ARG A 216 -27.75 9.37 -8.88
CA ARG A 216 -29.07 8.73 -9.00
C ARG A 216 -29.04 7.26 -8.55
N ARG A 217 -27.86 6.73 -8.18
CA ARG A 217 -27.68 5.33 -7.80
C ARG A 217 -27.52 5.18 -6.30
N THR A 218 -27.97 4.05 -5.79
CA THR A 218 -27.86 3.66 -4.39
C THR A 218 -26.75 2.63 -4.23
N ALA A 219 -25.78 2.94 -3.36
CA ALA A 219 -24.74 2.01 -2.93
C ALA A 219 -25.01 1.55 -1.49
N ALA A 220 -24.99 0.24 -1.25
CA ALA A 220 -24.98 -0.32 0.08
C ALA A 220 -23.57 -0.75 0.48
N MET A 221 -23.16 -0.48 1.72
CA MET A 221 -21.91 -0.94 2.30
C MET A 221 -22.09 -1.43 3.74
N GLU A 222 -21.18 -2.27 4.17
CA GLU A 222 -21.14 -2.81 5.54
C GLU A 222 -20.93 -1.72 6.60
N ASN A 223 -21.62 -1.88 7.77
CA ASN A 223 -21.48 -1.03 8.96
C ASN A 223 -21.36 -1.90 10.23
N PRO A 224 -20.23 -1.87 10.97
CA PRO A 224 -19.00 -1.16 10.61
C PRO A 224 -18.40 -1.67 9.32
N GLY A 225 -17.63 -0.82 8.61
CA GLY A 225 -17.05 -1.15 7.32
C GLY A 225 -15.75 -0.39 7.05
N TYR A 226 -15.10 -0.68 5.93
CA TYR A 226 -13.84 -0.05 5.56
C TYR A 226 -14.00 1.46 5.34
N GLN A 227 -13.37 2.26 6.20
CA GLN A 227 -13.45 3.73 6.15
C GLN A 227 -13.03 4.31 4.80
N GLY A 228 -11.92 3.79 4.21
CA GLY A 228 -11.47 4.28 2.92
C GLY A 228 -12.46 4.06 1.78
N LEU A 229 -13.27 3.02 1.84
CA LEU A 229 -14.38 2.81 0.90
C LEU A 229 -15.48 3.87 1.11
N ARG A 230 -15.87 4.13 2.35
CA ARG A 230 -16.89 5.17 2.65
C ARG A 230 -16.49 6.54 2.11
N GLU A 231 -15.22 6.94 2.28
CA GLU A 231 -14.69 8.17 1.73
C GLU A 231 -14.73 8.20 0.19
N ILE A 232 -14.42 7.08 -0.46
CA ILE A 232 -14.53 6.92 -1.92
C ILE A 232 -15.99 7.09 -2.37
N LEU A 233 -16.92 6.39 -1.71
CA LEU A 233 -18.33 6.41 -2.09
C LEU A 233 -18.96 7.79 -1.88
N SER A 234 -18.58 8.51 -0.83
CA SER A 234 -19.05 9.88 -0.59
C SER A 234 -18.72 10.84 -1.74
N GLN A 235 -17.60 10.64 -2.43
CA GLN A 235 -17.18 11.47 -3.55
C GLN A 235 -18.04 11.28 -4.81
N THR A 236 -18.68 10.13 -4.96
CA THR A 236 -19.57 9.86 -6.10
C THR A 236 -20.91 10.60 -5.97
N ARG A 237 -21.21 11.10 -4.78
CA ARG A 237 -22.50 11.71 -4.41
C ARG A 237 -23.70 10.78 -4.60
N CYS A 238 -23.48 9.47 -4.64
CA CYS A 238 -24.52 8.46 -4.67
C CYS A 238 -25.31 8.47 -3.35
N HIS A 239 -26.49 7.84 -3.37
CA HIS A 239 -27.20 7.55 -2.13
C HIS A 239 -26.49 6.39 -1.41
N LEU A 240 -25.71 6.71 -0.38
CA LEU A 240 -24.95 5.72 0.40
C LEU A 240 -25.79 5.22 1.58
N VAL A 241 -25.99 3.89 1.63
CA VAL A 241 -26.73 3.22 2.70
C VAL A 241 -25.80 2.30 3.48
N PRO A 242 -25.47 2.61 4.76
CA PRO A 242 -24.80 1.68 5.64
C PRO A 242 -25.75 0.56 6.05
N VAL A 243 -25.28 -0.69 5.98
CA VAL A 243 -26.04 -1.88 6.37
C VAL A 243 -25.33 -2.54 7.55
N ASP A 244 -25.99 -2.59 8.71
CA ASP A 244 -25.40 -3.15 9.91
C ASP A 244 -25.11 -4.64 9.73
N VAL A 245 -23.88 -5.04 10.06
CA VAL A 245 -23.46 -6.43 10.00
C VAL A 245 -23.80 -7.15 11.32
N ASP A 246 -24.09 -8.44 11.18
CA ASP A 246 -24.28 -9.34 12.33
C ASP A 246 -23.11 -10.35 12.46
N ALA A 247 -23.29 -11.39 13.27
CA ALA A 247 -22.29 -12.45 13.44
C ALA A 247 -21.97 -13.26 12.15
N GLY A 248 -22.77 -13.12 11.10
CA GLY A 248 -22.54 -13.71 9.78
C GLY A 248 -22.11 -12.70 8.71
N GLY A 249 -21.77 -11.47 9.06
CA GLY A 249 -21.43 -10.39 8.11
C GLY A 249 -22.67 -9.64 7.61
N LEU A 250 -22.63 -9.10 6.39
CA LEU A 250 -23.74 -8.36 5.79
C LEU A 250 -24.98 -9.26 5.60
N PRO A 251 -26.15 -8.93 6.22
CA PRO A 251 -27.39 -9.66 6.00
C PRO A 251 -28.06 -9.20 4.68
N PRO A 252 -28.21 -10.07 3.66
CA PRO A 252 -28.78 -9.68 2.38
C PRO A 252 -30.20 -9.11 2.47
N GLU A 253 -30.99 -9.60 3.43
CA GLU A 253 -32.37 -9.17 3.66
C GLU A 253 -32.47 -7.73 4.17
N ALA A 254 -31.40 -7.19 4.76
CA ALA A 254 -31.35 -5.80 5.19
C ALA A 254 -31.02 -4.81 4.07
N LEU A 255 -30.71 -5.31 2.85
CA LEU A 255 -30.43 -4.45 1.71
C LEU A 255 -31.73 -3.70 1.28
N PRO A 256 -31.67 -2.37 1.14
CA PRO A 256 -32.80 -1.58 0.68
C PRO A 256 -33.32 -2.00 -0.67
N GLN A 257 -34.62 -1.80 -0.92
CA GLN A 257 -35.15 -1.89 -2.26
C GLN A 257 -34.53 -0.78 -3.11
N GLY A 258 -34.22 -1.10 -4.38
CA GLY A 258 -33.59 -0.13 -5.28
C GLY A 258 -32.06 0.08 -5.04
N THR A 259 -31.41 -0.82 -4.29
CA THR A 259 -29.93 -0.88 -4.25
C THR A 259 -29.40 -1.22 -5.65
N ASP A 260 -28.45 -0.44 -6.15
CA ASP A 260 -27.79 -0.66 -7.44
C ASP A 260 -26.46 -1.41 -7.29
N VAL A 261 -25.70 -1.13 -6.20
CA VAL A 261 -24.38 -1.70 -5.97
C VAL A 261 -24.21 -2.03 -4.48
N VAL A 262 -23.71 -3.24 -4.19
CA VAL A 262 -23.36 -3.68 -2.83
C VAL A 262 -21.85 -3.87 -2.74
N PHE A 263 -21.19 -3.23 -1.77
CA PHE A 263 -19.77 -3.44 -1.45
C PHE A 263 -19.65 -4.29 -0.20
N THR A 264 -18.88 -5.38 -0.27
CA THR A 264 -18.78 -6.35 0.84
C THR A 264 -17.41 -7.03 0.91
N THR A 265 -17.03 -7.46 2.13
CA THR A 265 -15.78 -8.13 2.47
C THR A 265 -16.06 -9.52 3.06
N VAL A 266 -16.53 -10.45 2.22
CA VAL A 266 -17.15 -11.73 2.66
C VAL A 266 -16.17 -12.74 3.27
N SER A 267 -14.89 -12.69 2.90
CA SER A 267 -13.88 -13.67 3.38
C SER A 267 -13.35 -13.34 4.76
N HIS A 268 -13.01 -12.07 4.98
CA HIS A 268 -12.59 -11.50 6.25
C HIS A 268 -13.19 -10.11 6.34
N HIS A 269 -14.33 -10.01 7.02
CA HIS A 269 -15.05 -8.74 7.14
C HIS A 269 -14.18 -7.67 7.83
N CYS A 270 -14.09 -6.50 7.23
CA CYS A 270 -13.39 -5.36 7.80
C CYS A 270 -14.37 -4.47 8.63
N PRO A 271 -14.18 -4.34 9.96
CA PRO A 271 -13.00 -4.74 10.75
C PRO A 271 -13.17 -6.02 11.58
N THR A 272 -14.33 -6.68 11.57
CA THR A 272 -14.73 -7.70 12.57
C THR A 272 -14.12 -9.08 12.32
N ASN A 273 -13.49 -9.32 11.18
CA ASN A 273 -12.96 -10.62 10.72
C ASN A 273 -14.02 -11.74 10.61
N VAL A 274 -15.30 -11.41 10.60
CA VAL A 274 -16.37 -12.37 10.34
C VAL A 274 -16.24 -12.91 8.92
N THR A 275 -16.41 -14.20 8.74
CA THR A 275 -16.53 -14.85 7.43
C THR A 275 -17.99 -15.08 7.12
N MET A 276 -18.49 -14.59 5.99
CA MET A 276 -19.87 -14.79 5.57
C MET A 276 -20.14 -16.28 5.29
N PRO A 277 -21.16 -16.91 5.92
CA PRO A 277 -21.52 -18.30 5.67
C PRO A 277 -21.91 -18.55 4.21
N LEU A 278 -21.69 -19.77 3.72
CA LEU A 278 -21.93 -20.16 2.34
C LEU A 278 -23.39 -19.90 1.90
N GLU A 279 -24.35 -20.23 2.74
CA GLU A 279 -25.78 -20.02 2.43
C GLU A 279 -26.15 -18.55 2.31
N ARG A 280 -25.49 -17.67 3.09
CA ARG A 280 -25.68 -16.22 2.98
C ARG A 280 -25.05 -15.68 1.69
N ARG A 281 -23.90 -16.23 1.24
CA ARG A 281 -23.29 -15.88 -0.06
C ARG A 281 -24.21 -16.23 -1.22
N LYS A 282 -24.78 -17.45 -1.22
CA LYS A 282 -25.77 -17.86 -2.21
C LYS A 282 -26.96 -16.91 -2.24
N ARG A 283 -27.52 -16.64 -1.05
CA ARG A 283 -28.68 -15.73 -0.91
C ARG A 283 -28.38 -14.32 -1.44
N LEU A 284 -27.19 -13.80 -1.19
CA LEU A 284 -26.77 -12.50 -1.74
C LEU A 284 -26.72 -12.51 -3.26
N LEU A 285 -26.18 -13.57 -3.88
CA LEU A 285 -26.10 -13.73 -5.33
C LEU A 285 -27.49 -13.93 -5.97
N ASP A 286 -28.35 -14.73 -5.34
CA ASP A 286 -29.75 -14.91 -5.79
C ASP A 286 -30.45 -13.55 -5.80
N MET A 287 -30.36 -12.78 -4.72
CA MET A 287 -30.96 -11.45 -4.64
C MET A 287 -30.34 -10.47 -5.63
N ALA A 288 -29.03 -10.55 -5.89
CA ALA A 288 -28.37 -9.72 -6.90
C ALA A 288 -28.96 -9.98 -8.28
N THR A 289 -29.19 -11.26 -8.62
CA THR A 289 -29.82 -11.66 -9.89
C THR A 289 -31.30 -11.26 -9.95
N GLU A 290 -32.06 -11.52 -8.86
CA GLU A 290 -33.50 -11.21 -8.78
C GLU A 290 -33.80 -9.70 -8.88
N ARG A 291 -32.95 -8.87 -8.23
CA ARG A 291 -33.15 -7.42 -8.13
C ARG A 291 -32.31 -6.60 -9.12
N GLY A 292 -31.35 -7.23 -9.80
CA GLY A 292 -30.52 -6.59 -10.82
C GLY A 292 -29.45 -5.66 -10.27
N PHE A 293 -28.85 -5.92 -9.10
CA PHE A 293 -27.75 -5.14 -8.55
C PHE A 293 -26.38 -5.80 -8.73
N VAL A 294 -25.32 -5.00 -8.75
CA VAL A 294 -23.93 -5.46 -8.82
C VAL A 294 -23.38 -5.68 -7.42
N VAL A 295 -22.61 -6.74 -7.22
CA VAL A 295 -21.85 -7.00 -5.98
C VAL A 295 -20.36 -6.74 -6.22
N VAL A 296 -19.75 -5.91 -5.40
CA VAL A 296 -18.32 -5.65 -5.39
C VAL A 296 -17.72 -6.38 -4.18
N GLU A 297 -16.97 -7.45 -4.47
CA GLU A 297 -16.28 -8.26 -3.48
C GLU A 297 -14.86 -7.75 -3.29
N ASP A 298 -14.53 -7.14 -2.14
CA ASP A 298 -13.16 -6.78 -1.77
C ASP A 298 -12.50 -7.93 -0.98
N ASP A 299 -11.68 -8.73 -1.67
CA ASP A 299 -11.04 -9.94 -1.13
C ASP A 299 -9.55 -9.70 -0.83
N TYR A 300 -9.29 -8.72 0.03
CA TYR A 300 -7.98 -8.13 0.28
C TYR A 300 -6.99 -8.98 1.10
N GLU A 301 -7.43 -10.09 1.74
CA GLU A 301 -6.63 -10.84 2.73
C GLU A 301 -6.87 -12.37 2.68
N PHE A 302 -7.35 -12.91 1.57
CA PHE A 302 -7.74 -14.32 1.48
C PHE A 302 -6.58 -15.30 1.73
N GLU A 303 -5.36 -14.93 1.45
CA GLU A 303 -4.16 -15.76 1.65
C GLU A 303 -3.89 -16.06 3.13
N LEU A 304 -4.46 -15.27 4.04
CA LEU A 304 -4.24 -15.35 5.47
C LEU A 304 -5.30 -16.18 6.21
N SER A 305 -5.92 -17.14 5.54
CA SER A 305 -6.74 -18.17 6.17
C SER A 305 -5.86 -19.31 6.69
N PHE A 306 -5.93 -19.60 8.01
CA PHE A 306 -5.01 -20.56 8.66
C PHE A 306 -5.69 -21.87 9.03
N GLN A 307 -7.01 -21.88 9.21
CA GLN A 307 -7.78 -23.02 9.68
C GLN A 307 -8.76 -23.47 8.59
N GLY A 308 -8.49 -24.62 7.99
CA GLY A 308 -9.34 -25.21 6.97
C GLY A 308 -9.13 -24.68 5.54
N ALA A 309 -9.91 -25.18 4.63
CA ALA A 309 -9.93 -24.69 3.25
C ALA A 309 -10.56 -23.28 3.21
N PRO A 310 -10.04 -22.34 2.39
CA PRO A 310 -10.67 -21.05 2.20
C PRO A 310 -12.11 -21.21 1.71
N SER A 311 -13.03 -20.41 2.22
CA SER A 311 -14.39 -20.35 1.69
C SER A 311 -14.36 -19.88 0.23
N PRO A 312 -15.22 -20.39 -0.67
CA PRO A 312 -15.26 -19.94 -2.06
C PRO A 312 -15.57 -18.43 -2.12
N SER A 313 -14.94 -17.69 -3.04
CA SER A 313 -15.28 -16.27 -3.27
C SER A 313 -16.69 -16.12 -3.83
N LEU A 314 -17.31 -14.94 -3.70
CA LEU A 314 -18.57 -14.66 -4.39
C LEU A 314 -18.40 -14.79 -5.90
N LYS A 315 -17.29 -14.28 -6.44
CA LYS A 315 -16.98 -14.38 -7.88
C LYS A 315 -16.89 -15.82 -8.36
N SER A 316 -16.42 -16.76 -7.54
CA SER A 316 -16.35 -18.18 -7.92
C SER A 316 -17.71 -18.88 -7.98
N MET A 317 -18.73 -18.27 -7.39
CA MET A 317 -20.12 -18.77 -7.33
C MET A 317 -21.06 -17.95 -8.24
N ASP A 318 -20.53 -16.98 -8.99
CA ASP A 318 -21.25 -16.01 -9.79
C ASP A 318 -21.53 -16.55 -11.20
N ASP A 319 -22.63 -17.28 -11.36
CA ASP A 319 -23.08 -17.76 -12.67
C ASP A 319 -23.79 -16.66 -13.50
N ALA A 320 -24.26 -15.60 -12.85
CA ALA A 320 -25.01 -14.51 -13.49
C ALA A 320 -24.15 -13.36 -14.02
N GLY A 321 -22.84 -13.33 -13.66
CA GLY A 321 -21.92 -12.25 -14.04
C GLY A 321 -22.17 -10.94 -13.31
N CYS A 322 -22.76 -10.98 -12.10
CA CYS A 322 -23.09 -9.80 -11.30
C CYS A 322 -21.99 -9.39 -10.31
N VAL A 323 -20.89 -10.14 -10.20
CA VAL A 323 -19.82 -9.87 -9.24
C VAL A 323 -18.60 -9.24 -9.90
N VAL A 324 -18.14 -8.12 -9.37
CA VAL A 324 -16.82 -7.54 -9.58
C VAL A 324 -15.93 -7.92 -8.38
N HIS A 325 -14.83 -8.61 -8.63
CA HIS A 325 -13.90 -9.07 -7.60
C HIS A 325 -12.64 -8.20 -7.59
N ILE A 326 -12.19 -7.82 -6.40
CA ILE A 326 -10.99 -7.02 -6.16
C ILE A 326 -9.98 -7.87 -5.37
N GLY A 327 -8.81 -8.07 -5.96
CA GLY A 327 -7.67 -8.71 -5.30
C GLY A 327 -6.52 -7.74 -5.03
N SER A 328 -5.70 -8.04 -4.02
CA SER A 328 -4.62 -7.17 -3.58
C SER A 328 -3.36 -7.93 -3.23
N PHE A 329 -2.19 -7.41 -3.65
CA PHE A 329 -0.89 -7.91 -3.20
C PHE A 329 -0.35 -7.17 -1.97
N SER A 330 -1.08 -6.16 -1.45
CA SER A 330 -0.60 -5.31 -0.34
C SER A 330 -0.46 -6.06 0.98
N LYS A 331 -1.26 -7.09 1.21
CA LYS A 331 -1.22 -7.89 2.45
C LYS A 331 -0.32 -9.11 2.33
N SER A 332 -0.24 -9.68 1.14
CA SER A 332 0.57 -10.88 0.87
C SER A 332 2.05 -10.55 0.57
N LEU A 333 2.34 -9.35 0.07
CA LEU A 333 3.70 -8.84 -0.14
C LEU A 333 4.01 -7.69 0.81
N PHE A 334 3.72 -6.45 0.45
CA PHE A 334 3.88 -5.28 1.32
C PHE A 334 3.02 -4.10 0.83
N PRO A 335 2.54 -3.24 1.74
CA PRO A 335 1.60 -2.16 1.40
C PRO A 335 2.15 -1.14 0.40
N GLY A 336 3.46 -0.83 0.49
CA GLY A 336 4.12 0.12 -0.40
C GLY A 336 4.24 -0.33 -1.86
N LEU A 337 3.96 -1.60 -2.16
CA LEU A 337 3.99 -2.13 -3.53
C LEU A 337 2.94 -1.47 -4.44
N ARG A 338 1.78 -1.14 -3.87
CA ARG A 338 0.66 -0.54 -4.58
C ARG A 338 0.27 -1.30 -5.85
N LEU A 339 0.04 -2.61 -5.72
CA LEU A 339 -0.39 -3.47 -6.83
C LEU A 339 -1.58 -4.33 -6.40
N GLY A 340 -2.55 -4.49 -7.29
CA GLY A 340 -3.74 -5.31 -7.14
C GLY A 340 -4.36 -5.60 -8.50
N TYR A 341 -5.55 -6.17 -8.49
CA TYR A 341 -6.25 -6.49 -9.72
C TYR A 341 -7.78 -6.43 -9.53
N LEU A 342 -8.49 -6.20 -10.64
CA LEU A 342 -9.93 -6.32 -10.79
C LEU A 342 -10.23 -7.54 -11.66
N VAL A 343 -11.30 -8.25 -11.32
CA VAL A 343 -11.89 -9.30 -12.17
C VAL A 343 -13.38 -9.02 -12.32
N GLY A 344 -13.85 -8.93 -13.54
CA GLY A 344 -15.26 -8.64 -13.83
C GLY A 344 -15.63 -8.91 -15.28
N PRO A 345 -16.87 -8.66 -15.68
CA PRO A 345 -17.29 -8.77 -17.07
C PRO A 345 -16.43 -7.93 -18.01
N GLU A 346 -16.19 -8.40 -19.23
CA GLU A 346 -15.31 -7.75 -20.20
C GLU A 346 -15.70 -6.29 -20.46
N ASP A 347 -16.99 -5.99 -20.56
CA ASP A 347 -17.48 -4.61 -20.75
C ASP A 347 -17.09 -3.69 -19.58
N PHE A 348 -17.22 -4.18 -18.34
CA PHE A 348 -16.79 -3.44 -17.16
C PHE A 348 -15.27 -3.23 -17.14
N ILE A 349 -14.49 -4.27 -17.45
CA ILE A 349 -13.02 -4.18 -17.49
C ILE A 349 -12.55 -3.23 -18.59
N ARG A 350 -13.22 -3.17 -19.73
CA ARG A 350 -12.93 -2.21 -20.80
C ARG A 350 -13.10 -0.77 -20.32
N GLU A 351 -14.21 -0.45 -19.65
CA GLU A 351 -14.43 0.86 -19.05
C GLU A 351 -13.43 1.19 -17.93
N ALA A 352 -13.12 0.20 -17.09
CA ALA A 352 -12.11 0.36 -16.02
C ALA A 352 -10.72 0.62 -16.61
N ARG A 353 -10.35 -0.03 -17.71
CA ARG A 353 -9.08 0.21 -18.42
C ARG A 353 -9.04 1.61 -19.02
N ALA A 354 -10.13 2.07 -19.62
CA ALA A 354 -10.23 3.42 -20.16
C ALA A 354 -10.10 4.48 -19.05
N LEU A 355 -10.82 4.31 -17.94
CA LEU A 355 -10.71 5.20 -16.77
C LEU A 355 -9.30 5.21 -16.18
N ARG A 356 -8.68 4.04 -16.04
CA ARG A 356 -7.30 3.93 -15.57
C ARG A 356 -6.33 4.70 -16.47
N ALA A 357 -6.52 4.58 -17.79
CA ALA A 357 -5.68 5.28 -18.77
C ALA A 357 -5.78 6.81 -18.63
N LEU A 358 -6.96 7.34 -18.31
CA LEU A 358 -7.17 8.79 -18.08
C LEU A 358 -6.47 9.28 -16.79
N VAL A 359 -6.41 8.44 -15.75
CA VAL A 359 -5.91 8.85 -14.42
C VAL A 359 -4.41 8.65 -14.25
N LEU A 360 -3.87 7.50 -14.71
CA LEU A 360 -2.49 7.12 -14.44
C LEU A 360 -1.80 6.38 -15.59
N ARG A 361 -2.45 6.28 -16.75
CA ARG A 361 -2.01 5.48 -17.90
C ARG A 361 -2.01 3.98 -17.58
N HIS A 362 -1.00 3.50 -16.89
CA HIS A 362 -0.87 2.11 -16.41
C HIS A 362 -0.03 2.05 -15.12
N PRO A 363 -0.18 1.02 -14.29
CA PRO A 363 0.74 0.79 -13.19
C PRO A 363 2.18 0.61 -13.67
N PRO A 364 3.21 1.01 -12.88
CA PRO A 364 4.60 0.95 -13.33
C PRO A 364 5.01 -0.44 -13.83
N GLY A 365 5.46 -0.52 -15.09
CA GLY A 365 5.75 -1.79 -15.77
C GLY A 365 6.83 -2.61 -15.05
N HIS A 366 7.88 -1.98 -14.52
CA HIS A 366 8.94 -2.68 -13.80
C HIS A 366 8.44 -3.33 -12.50
N ILE A 367 7.46 -2.75 -11.82
CA ILE A 367 6.82 -3.34 -10.64
C ILE A 367 5.98 -4.55 -11.04
N GLN A 368 5.16 -4.42 -12.08
CA GLN A 368 4.39 -5.55 -12.61
C GLN A 368 5.30 -6.71 -12.99
N ARG A 369 6.39 -6.45 -13.71
CA ARG A 369 7.37 -7.46 -14.14
C ARG A 369 8.13 -8.07 -12.96
N THR A 370 8.50 -7.27 -11.94
CA THR A 370 9.13 -7.77 -10.72
C THR A 370 8.23 -8.75 -9.98
N VAL A 371 6.93 -8.41 -9.84
CA VAL A 371 5.95 -9.31 -9.23
C VAL A 371 5.75 -10.56 -10.07
N ALA A 372 5.68 -10.43 -11.40
CA ALA A 372 5.59 -11.59 -12.29
C ALA A 372 6.75 -12.58 -12.09
N TYR A 373 7.99 -12.09 -11.96
CA TYR A 373 9.13 -12.95 -11.62
C TYR A 373 9.02 -13.54 -10.21
N PHE A 374 8.60 -12.75 -9.23
CA PHE A 374 8.43 -13.22 -7.86
C PHE A 374 7.39 -14.35 -7.75
N LEU A 375 6.31 -14.26 -8.52
CA LEU A 375 5.30 -15.31 -8.65
C LEU A 375 5.85 -16.53 -9.40
N SER A 376 6.41 -16.33 -10.60
CA SER A 376 6.82 -17.41 -11.50
C SER A 376 7.97 -18.28 -10.95
N LEU A 377 8.80 -17.72 -10.08
CA LEU A 377 9.89 -18.43 -9.43
C LEU A 377 9.48 -19.09 -8.11
N GLY A 378 8.20 -19.08 -7.75
CA GLY A 378 7.68 -19.72 -6.54
C GLY A 378 7.97 -18.96 -5.22
N HIS A 379 8.52 -17.74 -5.31
CA HIS A 379 8.89 -16.96 -4.14
C HIS A 379 7.66 -16.45 -3.38
N TYR A 380 6.58 -16.19 -4.11
CA TYR A 380 5.30 -15.80 -3.53
C TYR A 380 4.74 -16.88 -2.60
N ASP A 381 4.72 -18.13 -3.03
CA ASP A 381 4.20 -19.23 -2.23
C ASP A 381 5.05 -19.47 -0.98
N ALA A 382 6.36 -19.37 -1.11
CA ALA A 382 7.26 -19.42 0.04
C ALA A 382 7.02 -18.27 1.01
N GLN A 383 6.72 -17.07 0.50
CA GLN A 383 6.36 -15.89 1.31
C GLN A 383 5.04 -16.12 2.07
N ILE A 384 3.99 -16.56 1.39
CA ILE A 384 2.69 -16.86 2.01
C ILE A 384 2.83 -17.91 3.10
N ASN A 385 3.58 -18.98 2.85
CA ASN A 385 3.82 -20.02 3.86
C ASN A 385 4.54 -19.50 5.11
N ARG A 386 5.54 -18.63 4.96
CA ARG A 386 6.21 -17.99 6.11
C ARG A 386 5.26 -17.11 6.91
N MET A 387 4.47 -16.28 6.22
CA MET A 387 3.49 -15.40 6.86
C MET A 387 2.42 -16.19 7.60
N ARG A 388 1.85 -17.22 6.99
CA ARG A 388 0.82 -18.07 7.63
C ARG A 388 1.32 -18.67 8.94
N LYS A 389 2.51 -19.28 8.95
CA LYS A 389 3.12 -19.85 10.17
C LYS A 389 3.35 -18.80 11.26
N ALA A 390 3.87 -17.64 10.87
CA ALA A 390 4.11 -16.55 11.82
C ALA A 390 2.80 -16.01 12.40
N TYR A 391 1.80 -15.78 11.55
CA TYR A 391 0.52 -15.21 11.95
C TYR A 391 -0.32 -16.20 12.77
N GLU A 392 -0.28 -17.49 12.47
CA GLU A 392 -0.90 -18.53 13.28
C GLU A 392 -0.33 -18.52 14.71
N THR A 393 1.00 -18.46 14.85
CA THR A 393 1.66 -18.35 16.15
C THR A 393 1.28 -17.07 16.89
N ARG A 394 1.33 -15.90 16.22
CA ARG A 394 0.98 -14.61 16.80
C ARG A 394 -0.48 -14.55 17.24
N ARG A 395 -1.38 -15.08 16.41
CA ARG A 395 -2.81 -15.17 16.73
C ARG A 395 -3.05 -15.99 17.99
N ARG A 396 -2.42 -17.17 18.11
CA ARG A 396 -2.55 -18.02 19.30
C ARG A 396 -2.05 -17.29 20.55
N VAL A 397 -0.84 -16.71 20.50
CA VAL A 397 -0.26 -15.96 21.63
C VAL A 397 -1.15 -14.78 22.01
N MET A 398 -1.70 -14.07 21.03
CA MET A 398 -2.55 -12.91 21.26
C MET A 398 -3.90 -13.32 21.85
N SER A 399 -4.54 -14.38 21.36
CA SER A 399 -5.79 -14.91 21.88
C SER A 399 -5.63 -15.37 23.33
N GLU A 400 -4.53 -16.08 23.66
CA GLU A 400 -4.20 -16.49 25.01
C GLU A 400 -3.99 -15.28 25.96
N ALA A 401 -3.29 -14.24 25.48
CA ALA A 401 -3.07 -13.02 26.26
C ALA A 401 -4.37 -12.23 26.49
N ILE A 402 -5.19 -12.08 25.46
CA ILE A 402 -6.52 -11.45 25.54
C ILE A 402 -7.37 -12.16 26.61
N SER A 403 -7.47 -13.49 26.55
CA SER A 403 -8.24 -14.30 27.51
C SER A 403 -7.68 -14.17 28.93
N ARG A 404 -6.36 -14.24 29.11
CA ARG A 404 -5.68 -14.14 30.41
C ARG A 404 -5.95 -12.80 31.11
N HIS A 405 -6.07 -11.73 30.37
CA HIS A 405 -6.30 -10.38 30.88
C HIS A 405 -7.78 -9.97 30.86
N GLY A 406 -8.69 -10.88 30.51
CA GLY A 406 -10.14 -10.64 30.56
C GLY A 406 -10.65 -9.59 29.56
N LEU A 407 -9.91 -9.36 28.45
CA LEU A 407 -10.35 -8.44 27.39
C LEU A 407 -11.40 -9.11 26.49
N THR A 408 -12.36 -8.35 26.00
CA THR A 408 -13.50 -8.87 25.23
C THR A 408 -13.26 -8.73 23.73
N ILE A 409 -13.34 -9.85 22.99
CA ILE A 409 -13.39 -9.87 21.53
C ILE A 409 -14.84 -9.69 21.10
N SER A 410 -15.13 -8.68 20.27
CA SER A 410 -16.46 -8.41 19.70
C SER A 410 -16.67 -9.03 18.32
N GLY A 411 -15.59 -9.25 17.57
CA GLY A 411 -15.64 -9.89 16.27
C GLY A 411 -15.60 -11.41 16.34
N ALA A 412 -15.56 -12.04 15.19
CA ALA A 412 -15.38 -13.49 15.13
C ALA A 412 -13.98 -13.89 15.61
N VAL A 413 -13.90 -14.93 16.40
CA VAL A 413 -12.65 -15.67 16.67
C VAL A 413 -12.37 -16.56 15.43
N GLY A 414 -12.60 -16.05 14.22
CA GLY A 414 -12.65 -16.78 12.97
C GLY A 414 -11.35 -17.49 12.55
N THR A 415 -11.38 -18.08 11.37
CA THR A 415 -10.38 -19.02 10.86
C THR A 415 -9.11 -18.36 10.27
N GLY A 416 -8.97 -17.03 10.34
CA GLY A 416 -7.88 -16.30 9.72
C GLY A 416 -7.86 -14.80 10.04
N GLY A 417 -7.34 -14.03 9.10
CA GLY A 417 -7.14 -12.59 9.21
C GLY A 417 -5.86 -12.22 9.95
N SER A 418 -5.63 -10.93 10.14
CA SER A 418 -4.42 -10.39 10.77
C SER A 418 -4.68 -9.50 11.99
N SER A 419 -5.92 -9.50 12.51
CA SER A 419 -6.33 -8.66 13.65
C SER A 419 -7.46 -9.26 14.46
N PHE A 420 -7.71 -8.68 15.64
CA PHE A 420 -8.92 -8.89 16.47
C PHE A 420 -9.71 -7.60 16.55
N TRP A 421 -11.03 -7.72 16.52
CA TRP A 421 -11.97 -6.65 16.80
C TRP A 421 -12.41 -6.75 18.26
N MET A 422 -12.14 -5.72 19.03
CA MET A 422 -12.24 -5.69 20.48
C MET A 422 -13.36 -4.79 20.93
N LEU A 423 -13.92 -5.08 22.10
CA LEU A 423 -14.91 -4.25 22.81
C LEU A 423 -14.36 -3.87 24.18
N ALA A 424 -14.20 -2.59 24.43
CA ALA A 424 -13.85 -2.08 25.75
C ALA A 424 -15.06 -2.08 26.71
N PRO A 425 -14.84 -2.11 28.05
CA PRO A 425 -15.90 -1.96 29.04
C PRO A 425 -16.70 -0.65 28.90
N GLU A 426 -17.83 -0.56 29.56
CA GLU A 426 -18.58 0.71 29.63
C GLU A 426 -17.77 1.80 30.29
N GLY A 427 -17.98 3.05 29.85
CA GLY A 427 -17.20 4.20 30.28
C GLY A 427 -15.84 4.40 29.59
N VAL A 428 -15.32 3.43 28.84
CA VAL A 428 -14.04 3.55 28.13
C VAL A 428 -14.25 4.05 26.71
N ASP A 429 -13.80 5.28 26.41
CA ASP A 429 -13.67 5.78 25.04
C ASP A 429 -12.33 5.33 24.44
N THR A 430 -12.36 4.68 23.28
CA THR A 430 -11.17 4.06 22.68
C THR A 430 -10.24 5.04 22.00
N GLU A 431 -10.68 6.25 21.68
CA GLU A 431 -9.79 7.33 21.18
C GLU A 431 -8.93 7.85 22.33
N GLU A 432 -9.53 8.08 23.49
CA GLU A 432 -8.80 8.46 24.71
C GLU A 432 -7.88 7.33 25.17
N LEU A 433 -8.34 6.08 25.15
CA LEU A 433 -7.51 4.90 25.43
C LEU A 433 -6.30 4.84 24.50
N ALA A 434 -6.47 5.04 23.22
CA ALA A 434 -5.37 5.03 22.25
C ALA A 434 -4.36 6.15 22.52
N ARG A 435 -4.83 7.35 22.90
CA ARG A 435 -3.98 8.48 23.25
C ARG A 435 -3.12 8.21 24.49
N ARG A 436 -3.67 7.60 25.53
CA ARG A 436 -2.95 7.22 26.75
C ARG A 436 -1.95 6.11 26.47
N LEU A 437 -2.35 5.08 25.74
CA LEU A 437 -1.49 3.97 25.34
C LEU A 437 -0.30 4.42 24.47
N TYR A 438 -0.52 5.43 23.62
CA TYR A 438 0.54 6.00 22.79
C TYR A 438 1.72 6.51 23.66
N ALA A 439 1.44 7.20 24.75
CA ALA A 439 2.47 7.65 25.68
C ALA A 439 3.22 6.50 26.39
N ARG A 440 2.63 5.29 26.42
CA ARG A 440 3.21 4.06 26.99
C ARG A 440 3.87 3.16 25.93
N GLY A 441 4.06 3.65 24.72
CA GLY A 441 4.69 2.90 23.62
C GLY A 441 3.80 1.80 23.00
N VAL A 442 2.48 1.87 23.19
CA VAL A 442 1.49 0.96 22.62
C VAL A 442 0.64 1.71 21.60
N VAL A 443 0.51 1.16 20.38
CA VAL A 443 -0.35 1.73 19.34
C VAL A 443 -1.49 0.77 19.07
N ILE A 444 -2.73 1.26 19.20
CA ILE A 444 -3.97 0.56 18.85
C ILE A 444 -4.74 1.37 17.80
N GLU A 445 -5.74 0.78 17.17
CA GLU A 445 -6.59 1.47 16.19
C GLU A 445 -8.02 1.63 16.76
N PRO A 446 -8.44 2.86 17.16
CA PRO A 446 -9.79 3.14 17.62
C PRO A 446 -10.85 2.79 16.58
N GLY A 447 -12.02 2.34 17.03
CA GLY A 447 -13.06 1.81 16.16
C GLY A 447 -13.97 2.83 15.50
N ARG A 448 -13.98 4.09 15.95
CA ARG A 448 -14.90 5.13 15.48
C ARG A 448 -14.94 5.26 13.96
N GLY A 449 -13.76 5.26 13.33
CA GLY A 449 -13.64 5.42 11.89
C GLY A 449 -14.35 4.34 11.06
N PHE A 450 -14.68 3.19 11.62
CA PHE A 450 -15.34 2.10 10.90
C PHE A 450 -16.86 2.25 10.85
N PHE A 451 -17.47 3.04 11.73
CA PHE A 451 -18.92 3.24 11.80
C PHE A 451 -19.37 4.44 10.95
N ALA A 452 -20.53 4.32 10.34
CA ALA A 452 -21.13 5.39 9.54
C ALA A 452 -21.69 6.53 10.40
N ALA A 453 -22.19 6.21 11.61
CA ALA A 453 -22.67 7.17 12.59
C ALA A 453 -21.61 7.43 13.67
N ASP A 454 -21.69 8.61 14.29
CA ASP A 454 -20.87 8.93 15.46
C ASP A 454 -21.37 8.14 16.67
N LEU A 455 -20.54 7.23 17.16
CA LEU A 455 -20.76 6.49 18.40
C LEU A 455 -19.95 7.16 19.51
N SER A 456 -20.61 7.79 20.47
CA SER A 456 -19.94 8.41 21.60
C SER A 456 -20.55 7.90 22.93
N PRO A 457 -19.74 7.30 23.82
CA PRO A 457 -18.33 6.93 23.64
C PRO A 457 -18.17 5.72 22.70
N ASN A 458 -17.13 5.73 21.86
CA ASN A 458 -16.82 4.57 21.02
C ASN A 458 -16.01 3.55 21.81
N ARG A 459 -16.57 2.38 22.02
CA ARG A 459 -15.97 1.29 22.80
C ARG A 459 -15.21 0.26 21.96
N TYR A 460 -15.28 0.37 20.63
CA TYR A 460 -14.63 -0.60 19.74
C TYR A 460 -13.20 -0.18 19.38
N TYR A 461 -12.33 -1.16 19.24
CA TYR A 461 -10.96 -0.96 18.75
C TYR A 461 -10.42 -2.19 18.07
N ARG A 462 -9.44 -2.02 17.17
CA ARG A 462 -8.78 -3.11 16.47
C ARG A 462 -7.36 -3.31 16.99
N LEU A 463 -6.99 -4.57 17.19
CA LEU A 463 -5.64 -5.00 17.54
C LEU A 463 -5.11 -5.91 16.43
N ALA A 464 -4.12 -5.47 15.68
CA ALA A 464 -3.50 -6.27 14.65
C ALA A 464 -2.19 -6.91 15.12
N TYR A 465 -1.89 -8.09 14.57
CA TYR A 465 -0.68 -8.85 14.88
C TYR A 465 0.25 -9.04 13.65
N SER A 466 -0.04 -8.35 12.56
CA SER A 466 0.76 -8.47 11.32
C SER A 466 2.19 -7.92 11.47
N SER A 467 2.37 -6.86 12.26
CA SER A 467 3.64 -6.11 12.38
C SER A 467 4.37 -6.27 13.70
N ILE A 468 3.79 -6.97 14.68
CA ILE A 468 4.38 -7.17 16.01
C ILE A 468 4.91 -8.61 16.19
N SER A 469 6.06 -8.79 16.80
CA SER A 469 6.62 -10.12 17.08
C SER A 469 5.87 -10.82 18.21
N ALA A 470 5.84 -12.17 18.19
CA ALA A 470 5.09 -12.97 19.15
C ALA A 470 5.53 -12.70 20.61
N GLU A 471 6.83 -12.46 20.84
CA GLU A 471 7.40 -12.22 22.17
C GLU A 471 6.88 -10.91 22.80
N LYS A 472 6.54 -9.93 21.98
CA LYS A 472 6.06 -8.63 22.45
C LYS A 472 4.56 -8.57 22.72
N ILE A 473 3.79 -9.50 22.12
CA ILE A 473 2.31 -9.46 22.18
C ILE A 473 1.79 -9.51 23.64
N GLY A 474 2.31 -10.45 24.44
CA GLY A 474 1.82 -10.64 25.80
C GLY A 474 1.96 -9.40 26.67
N GLU A 475 3.10 -8.76 26.65
CA GLU A 475 3.37 -7.52 27.39
C GLU A 475 2.54 -6.35 26.86
N GLY A 476 2.40 -6.21 25.55
CA GLY A 476 1.55 -5.18 24.96
C GLY A 476 0.08 -5.32 25.39
N ILE A 477 -0.48 -6.53 25.38
CA ILE A 477 -1.86 -6.80 25.84
C ILE A 477 -2.02 -6.51 27.33
N ARG A 478 -1.03 -6.87 28.18
CA ARG A 478 -1.03 -6.54 29.60
C ARG A 478 -1.15 -5.02 29.82
N ARG A 479 -0.37 -4.22 29.09
CA ARG A 479 -0.42 -2.74 29.19
C ARG A 479 -1.77 -2.17 28.76
N ILE A 480 -2.40 -2.75 27.74
CA ILE A 480 -3.76 -2.35 27.33
C ILE A 480 -4.75 -2.63 28.46
N ALA A 481 -4.69 -3.83 29.06
CA ALA A 481 -5.57 -4.20 30.16
C ALA A 481 -5.40 -3.30 31.40
N GLU A 482 -4.16 -2.97 31.75
CA GLU A 482 -3.87 -2.05 32.85
C GLU A 482 -4.46 -0.66 32.60
N GLU A 483 -4.30 -0.13 31.37
CA GLU A 483 -4.84 1.19 31.05
C GLU A 483 -6.38 1.19 31.08
N ILE A 484 -7.02 0.13 30.58
CA ILE A 484 -8.49 -0.03 30.67
C ILE A 484 -8.95 -0.07 32.14
N ALA A 485 -8.22 -0.76 33.04
CA ALA A 485 -8.57 -0.83 34.44
C ALA A 485 -8.52 0.54 35.14
N ILE A 486 -7.59 1.42 34.73
CA ILE A 486 -7.48 2.80 35.25
C ILE A 486 -8.73 3.63 34.92
N PHE A 487 -9.33 3.45 33.73
CA PHE A 487 -10.58 4.14 33.37
C PHE A 487 -11.70 3.80 34.35
N GLY A 488 -11.86 2.50 34.72
CA GLY A 488 -12.91 2.05 35.65
C GLY A 488 -12.79 2.60 37.09
N HIS A 489 -11.60 3.12 37.44
CA HIS A 489 -11.36 3.73 38.78
C HIS A 489 -11.49 5.25 38.79
N SER A 490 -11.60 5.90 37.64
CA SER A 490 -11.70 7.37 37.53
C SER A 490 -13.14 7.88 37.64
N GLU A 491 -14.16 7.00 37.61
CA GLU A 491 -15.58 7.32 37.71
C GLU A 491 -16.18 6.85 39.07
N ALA A 492 -15.40 6.24 39.95
CA ALA A 492 -15.78 5.88 41.32
C ALA A 492 -15.19 6.90 42.31
#